data_cb1688ddec19ab983662fa37f1d93087
#
_entry.id   cb1688ddec19ab983662fa37f1d93087
#
_cell.length_a   1.000
_cell.length_b   1.000
_cell.length_c   1.000
_cell.angle_alpha   90.00
_cell.angle_beta   90.00
_cell.angle_gamma   90.00
#
_symmetry.space_group_name_H-M   'P 1'
#
loop_
_entity.id
_entity.type
_entity.pdbx_description
1 polymer ?
#
loop_
_entity_poly.entity_id
_entity_poly.type
_entity_poly.pdbx_seq_one_letter_code
_entity_poly.pdbx_strand_id
1 'polypeptide(L)'
;MIILKIKGGYKMSKEINPTTPYQDLTIGGNIYTAGNAKEFKTGDWRSQKPIWIEEKCKQCGLCFPVCPDDAIPVTKDQKRTDFNYDACKGCMVCLKACPFNAIEKEVK
;
A
#
# COMPACT_ATOMS: atom_id res chain seq x y z
N MET A 1 14.69 3.32 23.90
CA MET A 1 13.51 4.19 23.69
C MET A 1 12.73 4.25 25.01
N ILE A 2 12.63 5.41 25.58
CA ILE A 2 11.89 5.61 26.82
C ILE A 2 10.42 5.70 26.46
N ILE A 3 9.67 4.65 26.78
CA ILE A 3 8.21 4.72 26.70
C ILE A 3 7.75 5.51 27.91
N LEU A 4 7.45 6.77 27.73
CA LEU A 4 6.77 7.57 28.72
C LEU A 4 5.39 6.96 28.95
N LYS A 5 5.25 6.18 30.01
CA LYS A 5 3.94 5.82 30.55
C LYS A 5 3.33 7.11 31.09
N ILE A 6 2.60 7.80 30.26
CA ILE A 6 1.77 8.91 30.71
C ILE A 6 0.67 8.28 31.55
N LYS A 7 0.85 8.35 32.88
CA LYS A 7 -0.24 8.07 33.81
C LYS A 7 -1.32 9.12 33.55
N GLY A 8 -2.42 8.72 33.00
CA GLY A 8 -3.50 9.62 32.71
C GLY A 8 -4.22 9.31 31.42
N GLY A 9 -4.39 8.02 31.13
CA GLY A 9 -5.47 7.59 30.26
C GLY A 9 -5.36 7.92 28.78
N TYR A 10 -4.16 7.97 28.23
CA TYR A 10 -4.04 7.96 26.80
C TYR A 10 -4.33 6.53 26.30
N LYS A 11 -5.59 6.23 26.08
CA LYS A 11 -5.99 4.95 25.48
C LYS A 11 -5.75 5.03 23.99
N MET A 12 -4.62 4.52 23.55
CA MET A 12 -4.30 4.33 22.12
C MET A 12 -5.20 3.30 21.42
N SER A 13 -6.18 2.77 22.13
CA SER A 13 -6.98 1.60 21.69
C SER A 13 -8.37 1.93 21.21
N LYS A 14 -8.77 3.20 21.17
CA LYS A 14 -10.07 3.54 20.61
C LYS A 14 -9.98 3.54 19.08
N GLU A 15 -10.68 2.62 18.48
CA GLU A 15 -10.87 2.62 17.04
C GLU A 15 -11.65 3.86 16.62
N ILE A 16 -11.04 4.66 15.75
CA ILE A 16 -11.66 5.87 15.21
C ILE A 16 -12.30 5.49 13.89
N ASN A 17 -13.60 5.83 13.75
CA ASN A 17 -14.36 5.57 12.53
C ASN A 17 -15.09 6.86 12.10
N PRO A 18 -15.74 6.88 10.92
CA PRO A 18 -16.39 8.09 10.43
C PRO A 18 -17.51 8.64 11.32
N THR A 19 -18.02 7.85 12.25
CA THR A 19 -19.08 8.27 13.17
C THR A 19 -18.56 8.67 14.55
N THR A 20 -17.23 8.61 14.77
CA THR A 20 -16.62 8.99 16.03
C THR A 20 -16.84 10.49 16.31
N PRO A 21 -17.46 10.87 17.45
CA PRO A 21 -17.63 12.27 17.79
C PRO A 21 -16.30 12.94 18.09
N TYR A 22 -16.24 14.26 17.89
CA TYR A 22 -14.98 15.01 18.02
C TYR A 22 -14.38 14.93 19.44
N GLN A 23 -15.20 14.74 20.47
CA GLN A 23 -14.72 14.59 21.86
C GLN A 23 -13.90 13.32 22.08
N ASP A 24 -14.12 12.30 21.25
CA ASP A 24 -13.44 11.01 21.34
C ASP A 24 -12.24 10.91 20.39
N LEU A 25 -11.99 11.96 19.62
CA LEU A 25 -10.81 12.01 18.75
C LEU A 25 -9.53 12.22 19.58
N THR A 26 -8.44 11.76 19.03
CA THR A 26 -7.12 11.97 19.61
C THR A 26 -6.72 13.44 19.55
N ILE A 27 -5.86 13.88 20.47
CA ILE A 27 -5.36 15.25 20.50
C ILE A 27 -4.66 15.57 19.18
N GLY A 28 -5.08 16.66 18.53
CA GLY A 28 -4.52 17.07 17.24
C GLY A 28 -4.87 16.17 16.06
N GLY A 29 -5.82 15.25 16.23
CA GLY A 29 -6.23 14.33 15.17
C GLY A 29 -5.16 13.29 14.83
N ASN A 30 -4.20 13.09 15.71
CA ASN A 30 -3.09 12.15 15.46
C ASN A 30 -3.56 10.70 15.40
N ILE A 31 -3.01 9.95 14.48
CA ILE A 31 -3.23 8.51 14.35
C ILE A 31 -2.04 7.79 14.96
N TYR A 32 -2.29 6.97 15.99
CA TYR A 32 -1.25 6.28 16.73
C TYR A 32 -1.06 4.82 16.34
N THR A 33 -1.91 4.30 15.47
CA THR A 33 -1.79 2.94 14.96
C THR A 33 -0.73 2.89 13.86
N ALA A 34 0.43 2.33 14.17
CA ALA A 34 1.53 2.27 13.22
C ALA A 34 1.17 1.40 12.01
N GLY A 35 1.47 1.89 10.82
CA GLY A 35 1.25 1.15 9.58
C GLY A 35 -0.20 0.91 9.19
N ASN A 36 -1.15 1.64 9.76
CA ASN A 36 -2.58 1.44 9.50
C ASN A 36 -3.02 1.79 8.08
N ALA A 37 -2.17 2.43 7.29
CA ALA A 37 -2.45 2.68 5.88
C ALA A 37 -2.76 1.39 5.09
N LYS A 38 -2.28 0.25 5.56
CA LYS A 38 -2.60 -1.06 4.98
C LYS A 38 -4.07 -1.40 5.01
N GLU A 39 -4.80 -0.88 5.99
CA GLU A 39 -6.22 -1.13 6.17
C GLU A 39 -7.07 -0.28 5.24
N PHE A 40 -6.53 0.82 4.75
CA PHE A 40 -7.22 1.70 3.81
C PHE A 40 -6.91 1.29 2.38
N LYS A 41 -7.78 0.48 1.82
CA LYS A 41 -7.62 -0.11 0.49
C LYS A 41 -8.04 0.87 -0.59
N THR A 42 -7.06 1.50 -1.23
CA THR A 42 -7.28 2.52 -2.25
C THR A 42 -7.23 1.99 -3.68
N GLY A 43 -7.12 0.68 -3.85
CA GLY A 43 -7.07 0.06 -5.17
C GLY A 43 -8.27 0.34 -6.05
N ASP A 44 -9.44 0.61 -5.46
CA ASP A 44 -10.64 0.93 -6.21
C ASP A 44 -10.58 2.29 -6.94
N TRP A 45 -9.59 3.11 -6.63
CA TRP A 45 -9.42 4.41 -7.28
C TRP A 45 -8.90 4.30 -8.72
N ARG A 46 -8.37 3.14 -9.09
CA ARG A 46 -7.81 2.95 -10.42
C ARG A 46 -8.88 2.91 -11.51
N SER A 47 -8.55 3.45 -12.67
CA SER A 47 -9.36 3.34 -13.89
C SER A 47 -8.79 2.32 -14.86
N GLN A 48 -7.56 1.90 -14.67
CA GLN A 48 -6.87 0.90 -15.45
C GLN A 48 -6.05 0.02 -14.53
N LYS A 49 -5.78 -1.19 -14.96
CA LYS A 49 -5.18 -2.22 -14.11
C LYS A 49 -3.97 -2.82 -14.82
N PRO A 50 -2.80 -2.87 -14.17
CA PRO A 50 -1.67 -3.60 -14.73
C PRO A 50 -1.87 -5.10 -14.55
N ILE A 51 -1.52 -5.86 -15.56
CA ILE A 51 -1.54 -7.32 -15.53
C ILE A 51 -0.11 -7.83 -15.65
N TRP A 52 0.32 -8.63 -14.70
CA TRP A 52 1.64 -9.24 -14.71
C TRP A 52 1.62 -10.54 -15.52
N ILE A 53 2.52 -10.63 -16.49
CA ILE A 53 2.72 -11.82 -17.30
C ILE A 53 3.96 -12.53 -16.80
N GLU A 54 3.78 -13.52 -15.95
CA GLU A 54 4.86 -14.24 -15.30
C GLU A 54 5.83 -14.87 -16.30
N GLU A 55 5.31 -15.39 -17.40
CA GLU A 55 6.11 -16.06 -18.43
C GLU A 55 7.12 -15.13 -19.11
N LYS A 56 6.79 -13.87 -19.24
CA LYS A 56 7.67 -12.84 -19.83
C LYS A 56 8.58 -12.18 -18.81
N CYS A 57 8.31 -12.35 -17.52
CA CYS A 57 9.05 -11.71 -16.46
C CYS A 57 10.41 -12.35 -16.25
N LYS A 58 11.47 -11.56 -16.30
CA LYS A 58 12.87 -11.99 -16.06
C LYS A 58 13.35 -11.70 -14.65
N GLN A 59 12.46 -11.29 -13.76
CA GLN A 59 12.79 -10.95 -12.35
C GLN A 59 13.93 -9.94 -12.23
N CYS A 60 13.96 -8.94 -13.14
CA CYS A 60 15.03 -7.94 -13.17
C CYS A 60 14.93 -6.91 -12.02
N GLY A 61 13.78 -6.81 -11.36
CA GLY A 61 13.60 -5.94 -10.21
C GLY A 61 13.46 -4.45 -10.51
N LEU A 62 13.21 -4.05 -11.75
CA LEU A 62 13.08 -2.64 -12.11
C LEU A 62 11.69 -2.06 -11.81
N CYS A 63 10.67 -2.90 -11.68
CA CYS A 63 9.28 -2.43 -11.51
C CYS A 63 8.92 -2.09 -10.06
N PHE A 64 9.31 -2.90 -9.08
CA PHE A 64 8.86 -2.70 -7.72
C PHE A 64 9.43 -1.44 -7.04
N PRO A 65 10.69 -0.99 -7.29
CA PRO A 65 11.18 0.23 -6.68
C PRO A 65 10.50 1.50 -7.17
N VAL A 66 9.88 1.47 -8.34
CA VAL A 66 9.20 2.64 -8.92
C VAL A 66 7.71 2.68 -8.61
N CYS A 67 7.17 1.66 -7.97
CA CYS A 67 5.77 1.63 -7.59
C CYS A 67 5.51 2.62 -6.44
N PRO A 68 4.69 3.67 -6.65
CA PRO A 68 4.45 4.68 -5.61
C PRO A 68 3.65 4.15 -4.42
N ASP A 69 2.93 3.05 -4.59
CA ASP A 69 2.06 2.48 -3.56
C ASP A 69 2.59 1.17 -2.97
N ASP A 70 3.81 0.79 -3.33
CA ASP A 70 4.41 -0.48 -2.89
C ASP A 70 3.47 -1.67 -3.13
N ALA A 71 2.85 -1.69 -4.30
CA ALA A 71 1.83 -2.67 -4.66
C ALA A 71 2.40 -3.91 -5.36
N ILE A 72 3.71 -4.04 -5.42
CA ILE A 72 4.39 -5.20 -6.01
C ILE A 72 5.15 -5.92 -4.89
N PRO A 73 4.53 -6.93 -4.25
CA PRO A 73 5.19 -7.69 -3.20
C PRO A 73 6.39 -8.47 -3.73
N VAL A 74 7.45 -8.49 -2.94
CA VAL A 74 8.70 -9.19 -3.27
C VAL A 74 9.00 -10.22 -2.19
N THR A 75 9.38 -11.42 -2.59
CA THR A 75 9.73 -12.49 -1.66
C THR A 75 11.13 -12.27 -1.09
N LYS A 76 11.50 -13.10 -0.09
CA LYS A 76 12.83 -13.07 0.49
C LYS A 76 13.93 -13.39 -0.53
N ASP A 77 13.59 -14.13 -1.59
CA ASP A 77 14.50 -14.47 -2.69
C ASP A 77 14.62 -13.34 -3.73
N GLN A 78 14.08 -12.16 -3.41
CA GLN A 78 14.09 -10.98 -4.27
C GLN A 78 13.32 -11.17 -5.59
N LYS A 79 12.34 -12.07 -5.58
CA LYS A 79 11.46 -12.31 -6.71
C LYS A 79 10.12 -11.63 -6.49
N ARG A 80 9.62 -10.95 -7.51
CA ARG A 80 8.30 -10.34 -7.42
C ARG A 80 7.20 -11.39 -7.49
N THR A 81 6.08 -11.07 -6.87
CA THR A 81 4.82 -11.80 -7.00
C THR A 81 3.82 -10.96 -7.76
N ASP A 82 2.58 -11.42 -7.87
CA ASP A 82 1.52 -10.65 -8.53
C ASP A 82 1.22 -9.35 -7.78
N PHE A 83 0.54 -8.42 -8.44
CA PHE A 83 0.19 -7.12 -7.87
C PHE A 83 -0.74 -7.27 -6.67
N ASN A 84 -0.50 -6.44 -5.67
CA ASN A 84 -1.48 -6.21 -4.61
C ASN A 84 -2.50 -5.18 -5.10
N TYR A 85 -3.61 -5.64 -5.66
CA TYR A 85 -4.63 -4.76 -6.22
C TYR A 85 -5.42 -3.97 -5.18
N ASP A 86 -5.29 -4.29 -3.90
CA ASP A 86 -5.85 -3.48 -2.82
C ASP A 86 -5.15 -2.13 -2.68
N ALA A 87 -3.91 -2.03 -3.13
CA ALA A 87 -3.10 -0.82 -3.06
C ALA A 87 -2.80 -0.19 -4.42
N CYS A 88 -2.78 -0.98 -5.50
CA CYS A 88 -2.43 -0.52 -6.84
C CYS A 88 -3.46 0.46 -7.39
N LYS A 89 -3.02 1.63 -7.81
CA LYS A 89 -3.86 2.68 -8.40
C LYS A 89 -3.78 2.78 -9.91
N GLY A 90 -3.05 1.87 -10.56
CA GLY A 90 -2.98 1.80 -12.01
C GLY A 90 -2.20 2.94 -12.67
N CYS A 91 -1.17 3.46 -12.03
CA CYS A 91 -0.38 4.57 -12.58
C CYS A 91 0.45 4.18 -13.81
N MET A 92 0.68 2.90 -14.04
CA MET A 92 1.43 2.32 -15.18
C MET A 92 2.93 2.66 -15.21
N VAL A 93 3.49 3.18 -14.13
CA VAL A 93 4.94 3.42 -14.05
C VAL A 93 5.72 2.11 -14.18
N CYS A 94 5.25 1.05 -13.53
CA CYS A 94 5.85 -0.28 -13.61
C CYS A 94 5.85 -0.84 -15.04
N LEU A 95 4.79 -0.62 -15.79
CA LEU A 95 4.68 -1.05 -17.18
C LEU A 95 5.76 -0.38 -18.03
N LYS A 96 5.99 0.90 -17.83
CA LYS A 96 7.03 1.65 -18.54
C LYS A 96 8.44 1.29 -18.09
N ALA A 97 8.60 0.87 -16.84
CA ALA A 97 9.88 0.44 -16.30
C ALA A 97 10.30 -0.96 -16.76
N CYS A 98 9.34 -1.78 -17.18
CA CYS A 98 9.62 -3.16 -17.58
C CYS A 98 10.18 -3.23 -19.01
N PRO A 99 11.45 -3.65 -19.19
CA PRO A 99 12.06 -3.74 -20.53
C PRO A 99 11.62 -5.00 -21.30
N PHE A 100 10.96 -5.94 -20.62
CA PHE A 100 10.60 -7.24 -21.19
C PHE A 100 9.13 -7.35 -21.58
N ASN A 101 8.38 -6.27 -21.49
CA ASN A 101 6.94 -6.23 -21.75
C ASN A 101 6.13 -7.27 -20.95
N ALA A 102 6.57 -7.52 -19.72
CA ALA A 102 5.93 -8.49 -18.83
C ALA A 102 4.72 -7.91 -18.08
N ILE A 103 4.38 -6.67 -18.34
CA ILE A 103 3.23 -5.99 -17.73
C ILE A 103 2.37 -5.41 -18.86
N GLU A 104 1.10 -5.75 -18.85
CA GLU A 104 0.12 -5.24 -19.78
C GLU A 104 -0.91 -4.35 -19.08
N LYS A 105 -1.58 -3.52 -19.85
CA LYS A 105 -2.62 -2.64 -19.33
C LYS A 105 -4.00 -3.21 -19.68
N GLU A 106 -4.84 -3.35 -18.66
CA GLU A 106 -6.25 -3.66 -18.82
C GLU A 106 -7.08 -2.44 -18.43
N VAL A 107 -7.98 -2.02 -19.29
CA VAL A 107 -8.91 -0.92 -19.00
C VAL A 107 -10.12 -1.51 -18.30
N LYS A 108 -10.46 -0.90 -17.16
CA LYS A 108 -11.58 -1.34 -16.32
C LYS A 108 -12.93 -0.99 -16.96
#